data_358c4d05420a78587d52bee84d990623
#
_entry.id   358c4d05420a78587d52bee84d990623
#
_cell.length_a   1.000
_cell.length_b   1.000
_cell.length_c   1.000
_cell.angle_alpha   90.00
_cell.angle_beta   90.00
_cell.angle_gamma   90.00
#
_symmetry.space_group_name_H-M   'P 1'
#
loop_
_entity.id
_entity.type
_entity.pdbx_description
1 polymer ?
#
loop_
_entity_poly.entity_id
_entity_poly.type
_entity_poly.pdbx_seq_one_letter_code
_entity_poly.pdbx_strand_id
1 'polypeptide(L)'
;MIKNQNFYQSILQNSTLVIKVSGKICDNQDNIDNVISDIKELLNSISKLKVVLVFGFGRQLDNYMIDIHGIEPKKINGRRITSSQDIEAAKKISGQILIDIFSLSSRYNIRNFPIPISKKDFIAAKKREVVDQIDYGQVGDVVSVDALQIKNLFKEHDMIIMPSLVLDKNTSEVLNVNADTIATELAINLSASKLIFISDVPYIKDLEGKRISSVDENVAKKLFEKNIISDGMVVKVDNSLKALNKGVQKIHIISGEIKNSLITELETEEGIGTVFQKNELEY
;
A
#
# COMPACT_ATOMS: atom_id res chain seq x y z
N MET A 1 -20.29 -18.55 13.30
CA MET A 1 -18.98 -18.13 12.81
C MET A 1 -18.56 -18.80 11.48
N ILE A 2 -18.56 -20.14 11.34
CA ILE A 2 -18.05 -20.85 10.15
C ILE A 2 -18.83 -20.56 8.83
N LYS A 3 -20.13 -20.30 8.87
CA LYS A 3 -20.91 -19.99 7.66
C LYS A 3 -20.51 -18.67 6.99
N ASN A 4 -20.08 -17.67 7.76
CA ASN A 4 -19.70 -16.37 7.23
C ASN A 4 -18.31 -16.38 6.58
N GLN A 5 -17.34 -17.11 7.15
CA GLN A 5 -15.98 -17.20 6.62
C GLN A 5 -15.95 -17.75 5.18
N ASN A 6 -16.65 -18.85 4.92
CA ASN A 6 -16.77 -19.44 3.58
C ASN A 6 -17.38 -18.45 2.56
N PHE A 7 -18.32 -17.62 2.99
CA PHE A 7 -18.92 -16.61 2.14
C PHE A 7 -17.89 -15.54 1.74
N TYR A 8 -17.14 -14.97 2.70
CA TYR A 8 -16.12 -13.95 2.40
C TYR A 8 -14.98 -14.50 1.56
N GLN A 9 -14.56 -15.74 1.80
CA GLN A 9 -13.56 -16.42 0.98
C GLN A 9 -14.06 -16.63 -0.46
N SER A 10 -15.34 -16.94 -0.66
CA SER A 10 -15.91 -17.14 -2.00
C SER A 10 -15.90 -15.88 -2.85
N ILE A 11 -16.08 -14.71 -2.24
CA ILE A 11 -16.01 -13.40 -2.93
C ILE A 11 -14.61 -13.08 -3.45
N LEU A 12 -13.57 -13.60 -2.77
CA LEU A 12 -12.17 -13.35 -3.12
C LEU A 12 -11.57 -14.41 -4.05
N GLN A 13 -12.33 -15.43 -4.45
CA GLN A 13 -11.85 -16.43 -5.41
C GLN A 13 -11.52 -15.81 -6.77
N ASN A 14 -10.42 -16.26 -7.38
CA ASN A 14 -9.94 -15.77 -8.68
C ASN A 14 -9.67 -14.26 -8.71
N SER A 15 -9.34 -13.66 -7.58
CA SER A 15 -9.18 -12.21 -7.47
C SER A 15 -7.73 -11.81 -7.16
N THR A 16 -7.49 -10.52 -7.25
CA THR A 16 -6.22 -9.91 -6.86
C THR A 16 -6.45 -8.97 -5.69
N LEU A 17 -5.62 -9.09 -4.65
CA LEU A 17 -5.49 -8.12 -3.58
C LEU A 17 -4.26 -7.26 -3.83
N VAL A 18 -4.38 -5.95 -3.62
CA VAL A 18 -3.22 -5.08 -3.50
C VAL A 18 -3.08 -4.66 -2.05
N ILE A 19 -1.95 -4.99 -1.45
CA ILE A 19 -1.65 -4.72 -0.04
C ILE A 19 -0.47 -3.77 0.02
N LYS A 20 -0.67 -2.63 0.68
CA LYS A 20 0.43 -1.69 0.95
C LYS A 20 0.81 -1.77 2.42
N VAL A 21 2.07 -2.04 2.70
CA VAL A 21 2.62 -2.06 4.06
C VAL A 21 3.48 -0.82 4.31
N SER A 22 3.25 -0.14 5.44
CA SER A 22 4.06 1.03 5.81
C SER A 22 5.46 0.62 6.27
N GLY A 23 6.44 1.53 6.09
CA GLY A 23 7.79 1.30 6.59
C GLY A 23 7.82 0.99 8.09
N LYS A 24 6.96 1.62 8.90
CA LYS A 24 6.88 1.35 10.33
C LYS A 24 6.54 -0.11 10.66
N ILE A 25 5.72 -0.76 9.87
CA ILE A 25 5.43 -2.19 10.02
C ILE A 25 6.61 -3.04 9.57
N CYS A 26 7.31 -2.62 8.51
CA CYS A 26 8.51 -3.32 8.03
C CYS A 26 9.71 -3.22 9.00
N ASP A 27 9.75 -2.20 9.88
CA ASP A 27 10.81 -2.05 10.90
C ASP A 27 10.73 -3.11 12.02
N ASN A 28 9.55 -3.65 12.27
CA ASN A 28 9.33 -4.64 13.33
C ASN A 28 9.16 -6.02 12.70
N GLN A 29 10.09 -6.93 13.02
CA GLN A 29 10.12 -8.28 12.46
C GLN A 29 8.85 -9.07 12.78
N ASP A 30 8.28 -8.93 13.98
CA ASP A 30 7.06 -9.65 14.38
C ASP A 30 5.84 -9.13 13.61
N ASN A 31 5.78 -7.81 13.39
CA ASN A 31 4.67 -7.20 12.65
C ASN A 31 4.65 -7.63 11.19
N ILE A 32 5.81 -7.61 10.51
CA ILE A 32 5.86 -8.05 9.10
C ILE A 32 5.68 -9.57 8.99
N ASP A 33 6.15 -10.35 9.97
CA ASP A 33 5.90 -11.79 10.04
C ASP A 33 4.40 -12.09 10.14
N ASN A 34 3.67 -11.40 11.00
CA ASN A 34 2.22 -11.53 11.11
C ASN A 34 1.52 -11.23 9.77
N VAL A 35 1.90 -10.14 9.09
CA VAL A 35 1.31 -9.79 7.77
C VAL A 35 1.57 -10.89 6.73
N ILE A 36 2.79 -11.42 6.66
CA ILE A 36 3.13 -12.49 5.69
C ILE A 36 2.43 -13.81 6.06
N SER A 37 2.31 -14.12 7.36
CA SER A 37 1.53 -15.26 7.86
C SER A 37 0.06 -15.17 7.44
N ASP A 38 -0.57 -14.01 7.64
CA ASP A 38 -1.95 -13.77 7.23
C ASP A 38 -2.12 -13.91 5.71
N ILE A 39 -1.19 -13.37 4.91
CA ILE A 39 -1.19 -13.54 3.44
C ILE A 39 -1.09 -15.02 3.08
N LYS A 40 -0.22 -15.78 3.74
CA LYS A 40 -0.11 -17.23 3.51
C LYS A 40 -1.41 -17.97 3.80
N GLU A 41 -2.08 -17.63 4.89
CA GLU A 41 -3.36 -18.23 5.24
C GLU A 41 -4.43 -17.94 4.18
N LEU A 42 -4.53 -16.69 3.72
CA LEU A 42 -5.45 -16.30 2.63
C LEU A 42 -5.14 -17.05 1.32
N LEU A 43 -3.86 -17.15 0.94
CA LEU A 43 -3.45 -17.88 -0.27
C LEU A 43 -3.74 -19.39 -0.19
N ASN A 44 -3.78 -19.98 1.00
CA ASN A 44 -4.12 -21.38 1.20
C ASN A 44 -5.65 -21.61 1.21
N SER A 45 -6.42 -20.66 1.77
CA SER A 45 -7.87 -20.81 1.95
C SER A 45 -8.68 -20.36 0.74
N ILE A 46 -8.14 -19.43 -0.06
CA ILE A 46 -8.85 -18.79 -1.19
C ILE A 46 -8.26 -19.25 -2.53
N SER A 47 -9.06 -19.97 -3.30
CA SER A 47 -8.61 -20.51 -4.59
C SER A 47 -8.23 -19.41 -5.58
N LYS A 48 -7.03 -19.55 -6.17
CA LYS A 48 -6.48 -18.65 -7.20
C LYS A 48 -6.39 -17.18 -6.77
N LEU A 49 -6.29 -16.92 -5.48
CA LEU A 49 -5.99 -15.60 -4.97
C LEU A 49 -4.59 -15.17 -5.41
N LYS A 50 -4.43 -13.90 -5.77
CA LYS A 50 -3.14 -13.27 -6.12
C LYS A 50 -2.93 -12.01 -5.28
N VAL A 51 -1.67 -11.73 -4.91
CA VAL A 51 -1.34 -10.61 -4.05
C VAL A 51 -0.24 -9.76 -4.68
N VAL A 52 -0.42 -8.45 -4.72
CA VAL A 52 0.67 -7.49 -4.92
C VAL A 52 0.96 -6.83 -3.58
N LEU A 53 2.16 -7.02 -3.05
CA LEU A 53 2.62 -6.41 -1.81
C LEU A 53 3.53 -5.22 -2.15
N VAL A 54 3.06 -4.02 -1.85
CA VAL A 54 3.83 -2.77 -1.99
C VAL A 54 4.30 -2.34 -0.63
N PHE A 55 5.59 -2.10 -0.44
CA PHE A 55 6.09 -1.58 0.82
C PHE A 55 6.67 -0.18 0.70
N GLY A 56 6.44 0.62 1.76
CA GLY A 56 7.07 1.92 1.94
C GLY A 56 8.30 1.81 2.86
N PHE A 57 9.20 2.80 2.79
CA PHE A 57 10.43 2.86 3.57
C PHE A 57 10.72 4.27 4.11
N GLY A 58 9.73 5.16 4.09
CA GLY A 58 9.94 6.58 4.40
C GLY A 58 10.49 6.81 5.82
N ARG A 59 10.07 6.03 6.82
CA ARG A 59 10.57 6.13 8.20
C ARG A 59 12.05 5.71 8.30
N GLN A 60 12.39 4.58 7.70
CA GLN A 60 13.77 4.10 7.68
C GLN A 60 14.69 5.08 6.96
N LEU A 61 14.20 5.69 5.86
CA LEU A 61 14.94 6.73 5.16
C LEU A 61 15.12 7.98 6.02
N ASP A 62 14.08 8.42 6.74
CA ASP A 62 14.16 9.54 7.67
C ASP A 62 15.25 9.28 8.72
N ASN A 63 15.17 8.13 9.42
CA ASN A 63 16.14 7.75 10.45
C ASN A 63 17.56 7.65 9.89
N TYR A 64 17.75 7.00 8.74
CA TYR A 64 19.06 6.87 8.11
C TYR A 64 19.69 8.22 7.77
N MET A 65 18.89 9.15 7.21
CA MET A 65 19.39 10.49 6.86
C MET A 65 19.74 11.31 8.08
N ILE A 66 18.99 11.19 9.17
CA ILE A 66 19.30 11.85 10.45
C ILE A 66 20.55 11.23 11.08
N ASP A 67 20.57 9.91 11.26
CA ASP A 67 21.60 9.21 12.04
C ASP A 67 22.96 9.21 11.34
N ILE A 68 22.98 9.08 10.02
CA ILE A 68 24.23 8.95 9.25
C ILE A 68 24.70 10.28 8.67
N HIS A 69 23.78 11.14 8.30
CA HIS A 69 24.12 12.39 7.60
C HIS A 69 23.74 13.65 8.37
N GLY A 70 23.03 13.56 9.50
CA GLY A 70 22.54 14.72 10.25
C GLY A 70 21.54 15.56 9.46
N ILE A 71 20.84 14.99 8.49
CA ILE A 71 19.92 15.70 7.59
C ILE A 71 18.48 15.41 8.00
N GLU A 72 17.79 16.46 8.48
CA GLU A 72 16.37 16.40 8.78
C GLU A 72 15.51 16.30 7.50
N PRO A 73 14.50 15.41 7.45
CA PRO A 73 13.64 15.27 6.30
C PRO A 73 12.74 16.50 6.11
N LYS A 74 12.74 17.06 4.91
CA LYS A 74 11.79 18.11 4.53
C LYS A 74 10.57 17.48 3.88
N LYS A 75 9.38 17.72 4.45
CA LYS A 75 8.10 17.26 3.92
C LYS A 75 7.17 18.42 3.68
N ILE A 76 6.54 18.46 2.50
CA ILE A 76 5.54 19.45 2.14
C ILE A 76 4.32 18.71 1.61
N ASN A 77 3.14 19.03 2.13
CA ASN A 77 1.87 18.37 1.76
C ASN A 77 1.97 16.83 1.86
N GLY A 78 2.59 16.31 2.93
CA GLY A 78 2.76 14.88 3.17
C GLY A 78 3.78 14.17 2.25
N ARG A 79 4.49 14.90 1.38
CA ARG A 79 5.51 14.36 0.47
C ARG A 79 6.91 14.83 0.89
N ARG A 80 7.88 13.90 0.88
CA ARG A 80 9.28 14.20 1.14
C ARG A 80 9.88 14.91 -0.08
N ILE A 81 10.62 16.00 0.13
CA ILE A 81 11.56 16.51 -0.87
C ILE A 81 12.73 15.52 -0.90
N THR A 82 13.03 14.98 -2.07
CA THR A 82 13.98 13.87 -2.22
C THR A 82 15.18 14.30 -3.05
N SER A 83 16.35 14.38 -2.41
CA SER A 83 17.63 14.68 -3.07
C SER A 83 18.25 13.43 -3.70
N SER A 84 19.33 13.61 -4.47
CA SER A 84 20.13 12.47 -4.98
C SER A 84 20.71 11.62 -3.85
N GLN A 85 21.07 12.24 -2.73
CA GLN A 85 21.57 11.53 -1.55
C GLN A 85 20.47 10.69 -0.89
N ASP A 86 19.24 11.22 -0.81
CA ASP A 86 18.08 10.47 -0.35
C ASP A 86 17.81 9.23 -1.25
N ILE A 87 17.97 9.35 -2.57
CA ILE A 87 17.79 8.22 -3.50
C ILE A 87 18.84 7.13 -3.28
N GLU A 88 20.10 7.50 -3.06
CA GLU A 88 21.14 6.50 -2.79
C GLU A 88 20.88 5.76 -1.45
N ALA A 89 20.40 6.45 -0.44
CA ALA A 89 19.95 5.85 0.81
C ALA A 89 18.70 4.95 0.58
N ALA A 90 17.74 5.46 -0.16
CA ALA A 90 16.50 4.73 -0.48
C ALA A 90 16.75 3.40 -1.19
N LYS A 91 17.68 3.36 -2.15
CA LYS A 91 18.09 2.12 -2.84
C LYS A 91 18.60 1.05 -1.86
N LYS A 92 19.48 1.45 -0.92
CA LYS A 92 20.04 0.55 0.10
C LYS A 92 18.95 0.02 1.03
N ILE A 93 18.13 0.92 1.57
CA ILE A 93 17.08 0.62 2.54
C ILE A 93 15.99 -0.25 1.89
N SER A 94 15.51 0.14 0.72
CA SER A 94 14.48 -0.63 0.03
C SER A 94 14.97 -2.01 -0.41
N GLY A 95 16.24 -2.13 -0.80
CA GLY A 95 16.87 -3.40 -1.12
C GLY A 95 16.92 -4.34 0.08
N GLN A 96 17.29 -3.83 1.26
CA GLN A 96 17.30 -4.61 2.50
C GLN A 96 15.90 -5.09 2.86
N ILE A 97 14.90 -4.20 2.90
CA ILE A 97 13.51 -4.57 3.22
C ILE A 97 12.97 -5.59 2.21
N LEU A 98 13.30 -5.44 0.92
CA LEU A 98 12.87 -6.39 -0.11
C LEU A 98 13.43 -7.80 0.17
N ILE A 99 14.71 -7.90 0.52
CA ILE A 99 15.36 -9.17 0.84
C ILE A 99 14.72 -9.79 2.09
N ASP A 100 14.44 -8.99 3.11
CA ASP A 100 13.83 -9.48 4.37
C ASP A 100 12.42 -10.03 4.10
N ILE A 101 11.57 -9.29 3.38
CA ILE A 101 10.22 -9.74 3.01
C ILE A 101 10.28 -10.97 2.09
N PHE A 102 11.20 -10.99 1.12
CA PHE A 102 11.40 -12.13 0.21
C PHE A 102 11.81 -13.39 0.98
N SER A 103 12.79 -13.28 1.87
CA SER A 103 13.26 -14.37 2.71
C SER A 103 12.15 -14.91 3.61
N LEU A 104 11.41 -14.00 4.25
CA LEU A 104 10.29 -14.33 5.13
C LEU A 104 9.18 -15.06 4.37
N SER A 105 8.73 -14.53 3.24
CA SER A 105 7.69 -15.15 2.43
C SER A 105 8.12 -16.50 1.85
N SER A 106 9.43 -16.69 1.57
CA SER A 106 9.97 -17.96 1.15
C SER A 106 9.94 -19.02 2.28
N ARG A 107 10.18 -18.62 3.54
CA ARG A 107 10.00 -19.51 4.70
C ARG A 107 8.55 -20.01 4.84
N TYR A 108 7.58 -19.19 4.48
CA TYR A 108 6.16 -19.59 4.42
C TYR A 108 5.79 -20.37 3.15
N ASN A 109 6.76 -20.71 2.29
CA ASN A 109 6.51 -21.37 1.01
C ASN A 109 5.49 -20.65 0.14
N ILE A 110 5.57 -19.31 0.08
CA ILE A 110 4.80 -18.49 -0.86
C ILE A 110 5.59 -18.42 -2.16
N ARG A 111 4.96 -18.76 -3.30
CA ARG A 111 5.56 -18.56 -4.62
C ARG A 111 5.56 -17.07 -4.92
N ASN A 112 6.62 -16.38 -4.57
CA ASN A 112 6.73 -14.95 -4.68
C ASN A 112 7.72 -14.50 -5.76
N PHE A 113 7.55 -13.28 -6.28
CA PHE A 113 8.44 -12.64 -7.25
C PHE A 113 8.82 -11.23 -6.75
N PRO A 114 10.08 -10.99 -6.38
CA PRO A 114 10.54 -9.69 -5.94
C PRO A 114 10.89 -8.81 -7.14
N ILE A 115 10.38 -7.59 -7.15
CA ILE A 115 10.74 -6.55 -8.12
C ILE A 115 11.56 -5.50 -7.37
N PRO A 116 12.89 -5.40 -7.55
CA PRO A 116 13.73 -4.49 -6.77
C PRO A 116 13.47 -3.02 -7.12
N ILE A 117 13.05 -2.76 -8.34
CA ILE A 117 12.62 -1.46 -8.83
C ILE A 117 11.67 -1.66 -10.00
N SER A 118 10.60 -0.90 -10.04
CA SER A 118 9.65 -1.00 -11.15
C SER A 118 10.27 -0.49 -12.45
N LYS A 119 10.20 -1.33 -13.47
CA LYS A 119 10.54 -0.99 -14.85
C LYS A 119 9.36 -0.30 -15.54
N LYS A 120 9.67 0.41 -16.64
CA LYS A 120 8.73 0.84 -17.66
C LYS A 120 7.64 -0.19 -18.01
N ASP A 121 8.00 -1.49 -17.97
CA ASP A 121 7.13 -2.61 -18.36
C ASP A 121 6.15 -3.04 -17.26
N PHE A 122 6.28 -2.52 -16.04
CA PHE A 122 5.34 -2.77 -14.94
C PHE A 122 4.67 -1.48 -14.49
N ILE A 123 5.48 -0.53 -14.00
CA ILE A 123 5.03 0.80 -13.59
C ILE A 123 6.00 1.81 -14.17
N ALA A 124 5.48 2.81 -14.87
CA ALA A 124 6.25 3.96 -15.30
C ALA A 124 5.91 5.18 -14.46
N ALA A 125 6.92 5.95 -14.12
CA ALA A 125 6.77 7.25 -13.48
C ALA A 125 7.34 8.37 -14.35
N LYS A 126 6.97 9.60 -14.06
CA LYS A 126 7.59 10.83 -14.56
C LYS A 126 8.02 11.64 -13.36
N LYS A 127 9.19 12.28 -13.44
CA LYS A 127 9.62 13.24 -12.41
C LYS A 127 8.51 14.26 -12.22
N ARG A 128 8.19 14.53 -10.93
CA ARG A 128 7.16 15.49 -10.55
C ARG A 128 7.56 16.88 -11.00
N GLU A 129 6.65 17.59 -11.64
CA GLU A 129 6.85 18.98 -12.03
C GLU A 129 6.87 19.89 -10.79
N VAL A 130 7.49 21.06 -10.93
CA VAL A 130 7.44 22.09 -9.89
C VAL A 130 5.99 22.54 -9.71
N VAL A 131 5.46 22.45 -8.48
CA VAL A 131 4.11 22.86 -8.13
C VAL A 131 4.19 23.93 -7.05
N ASP A 132 3.51 25.05 -7.23
CA ASP A 132 3.50 26.18 -6.28
C ASP A 132 4.92 26.65 -5.87
N GLN A 133 5.83 26.70 -6.85
CA GLN A 133 7.27 27.02 -6.66
C GLN A 133 8.04 26.01 -5.81
N ILE A 134 7.49 24.83 -5.54
CA ILE A 134 8.13 23.76 -4.80
C ILE A 134 8.72 22.74 -5.78
N ASP A 135 10.04 22.58 -5.80
CA ASP A 135 10.72 21.45 -6.43
C ASP A 135 10.86 20.31 -5.42
N TYR A 136 10.20 19.19 -5.70
CA TYR A 136 10.28 18.01 -4.85
C TYR A 136 11.53 17.14 -5.11
N GLY A 137 12.42 17.56 -6.04
CA GLY A 137 13.63 16.81 -6.39
C GLY A 137 13.33 15.52 -7.15
N GLN A 138 13.90 14.41 -6.72
CA GLN A 138 13.74 13.10 -7.37
C GLN A 138 12.47 12.35 -6.90
N VAL A 139 11.35 13.06 -6.89
CA VAL A 139 10.01 12.51 -6.64
C VAL A 139 9.32 12.25 -7.97
N GLY A 140 8.62 11.12 -8.07
CA GLY A 140 7.86 10.73 -9.25
C GLY A 140 6.36 10.65 -9.03
N ASP A 141 5.63 10.86 -10.11
CA ASP A 141 4.20 10.54 -10.23
C ASP A 141 4.02 9.38 -11.21
N VAL A 142 3.18 8.41 -10.83
CA VAL A 142 2.86 7.26 -11.71
C VAL A 142 2.12 7.75 -12.94
N VAL A 143 2.56 7.32 -14.11
CA VAL A 143 1.92 7.69 -15.39
C VAL A 143 1.27 6.51 -16.10
N SER A 144 1.73 5.29 -15.86
CA SER A 144 1.11 4.08 -16.39
C SER A 144 1.47 2.84 -15.55
N VAL A 145 0.58 1.85 -15.59
CA VAL A 145 0.78 0.50 -15.07
C VAL A 145 0.47 -0.49 -16.19
N ASP A 146 1.40 -1.39 -16.48
CA ASP A 146 1.17 -2.50 -17.40
C ASP A 146 0.59 -3.70 -16.64
N ALA A 147 -0.74 -3.72 -16.57
CA ALA A 147 -1.47 -4.78 -15.89
C ALA A 147 -1.27 -6.16 -16.53
N LEU A 148 -1.02 -6.22 -17.85
CA LEU A 148 -0.82 -7.48 -18.55
C LEU A 148 0.50 -8.14 -18.13
N GLN A 149 1.57 -7.39 -18.02
CA GLN A 149 2.87 -7.90 -17.58
C GLN A 149 2.81 -8.41 -16.14
N ILE A 150 2.11 -7.67 -15.25
CA ILE A 150 1.91 -8.10 -13.87
C ILE A 150 1.07 -9.39 -13.82
N LYS A 151 -0.02 -9.48 -14.59
CA LYS A 151 -0.85 -10.69 -14.67
C LYS A 151 -0.08 -11.88 -15.26
N ASN A 152 0.89 -11.67 -16.14
CA ASN A 152 1.75 -12.75 -16.64
C ASN A 152 2.64 -13.34 -15.55
N LEU A 153 3.16 -12.52 -14.62
CA LEU A 153 3.92 -13.05 -13.47
C LEU A 153 3.05 -13.92 -12.56
N PHE A 154 1.76 -13.64 -12.45
CA PHE A 154 0.82 -14.45 -11.66
C PHE A 154 0.54 -15.84 -12.23
N LYS A 155 0.99 -16.16 -13.44
CA LYS A 155 0.91 -17.55 -13.95
C LYS A 155 1.80 -18.52 -13.18
N GLU A 156 2.95 -18.01 -12.68
CA GLU A 156 3.94 -18.80 -11.97
C GLU A 156 4.05 -18.45 -10.48
N HIS A 157 3.59 -17.25 -10.10
CA HIS A 157 3.72 -16.72 -8.75
C HIS A 157 2.36 -16.41 -8.12
N ASP A 158 2.29 -16.41 -6.80
CA ASP A 158 1.09 -16.06 -6.05
C ASP A 158 1.20 -14.66 -5.44
N MET A 159 2.42 -14.18 -5.21
CA MET A 159 2.68 -12.87 -4.66
C MET A 159 3.79 -12.16 -5.44
N ILE A 160 3.59 -10.86 -5.70
CA ILE A 160 4.60 -9.95 -6.24
C ILE A 160 4.95 -8.96 -5.13
N ILE A 161 6.24 -8.72 -4.90
CA ILE A 161 6.74 -7.82 -3.84
C ILE A 161 7.48 -6.68 -4.52
N MET A 162 7.16 -5.42 -4.18
CA MET A 162 7.85 -4.26 -4.75
C MET A 162 7.95 -3.07 -3.80
N PRO A 163 9.06 -2.29 -3.87
CA PRO A 163 9.22 -1.03 -3.17
C PRO A 163 8.48 0.11 -3.87
N SER A 164 8.46 1.26 -3.21
CA SER A 164 7.99 2.52 -3.80
C SER A 164 9.07 3.29 -4.59
N LEU A 165 9.99 2.57 -5.24
CA LEU A 165 10.95 3.11 -6.19
C LEU A 165 10.57 2.75 -7.62
N VAL A 166 10.57 3.73 -8.52
CA VAL A 166 10.17 3.57 -9.92
C VAL A 166 11.17 4.28 -10.82
N LEU A 167 11.45 3.74 -11.99
CA LEU A 167 12.26 4.42 -12.99
C LEU A 167 11.45 5.47 -13.74
N ASP A 168 12.03 6.64 -13.93
CA ASP A 168 11.49 7.63 -14.86
C ASP A 168 11.41 7.03 -16.28
N LYS A 169 10.26 7.20 -16.90
CA LYS A 169 9.99 6.60 -18.24
C LYS A 169 10.88 7.10 -19.36
N ASN A 170 11.44 8.31 -19.22
CA ASN A 170 12.24 8.96 -20.24
C ASN A 170 13.73 8.84 -19.96
N THR A 171 14.15 9.13 -18.71
CA THR A 171 15.56 9.22 -18.31
C THR A 171 16.08 7.93 -17.69
N SER A 172 15.20 7.03 -17.24
CA SER A 172 15.53 5.84 -16.43
C SER A 172 16.21 6.18 -15.09
N GLU A 173 16.11 7.42 -14.63
CA GLU A 173 16.51 7.78 -13.28
C GLU A 173 15.56 7.18 -12.24
N VAL A 174 16.11 6.88 -11.07
CA VAL A 174 15.30 6.35 -9.96
C VAL A 174 14.54 7.48 -9.30
N LEU A 175 13.24 7.31 -9.18
CA LEU A 175 12.33 8.23 -8.52
C LEU A 175 11.71 7.60 -7.27
N ASN A 176 11.63 8.39 -6.21
CA ASN A 176 10.85 8.06 -5.03
C ASN A 176 9.37 8.39 -5.28
N VAL A 177 8.52 7.38 -5.23
CA VAL A 177 7.08 7.54 -5.44
C VAL A 177 6.35 7.21 -4.13
N ASN A 178 5.26 7.88 -3.84
CA ASN A 178 4.47 7.57 -2.67
C ASN A 178 3.88 6.14 -2.77
N ALA A 179 4.14 5.29 -1.77
CA ALA A 179 3.73 3.89 -1.76
C ALA A 179 2.21 3.69 -1.79
N ASP A 180 1.44 4.58 -1.14
CA ASP A 180 -0.02 4.53 -1.17
C ASP A 180 -0.52 4.83 -2.60
N THR A 181 0.13 5.77 -3.30
CA THR A 181 -0.18 6.08 -4.72
C THR A 181 0.14 4.91 -5.64
N ILE A 182 1.29 4.25 -5.49
CA ILE A 182 1.64 3.05 -6.28
C ILE A 182 0.60 1.95 -6.07
N ALA A 183 0.27 1.64 -4.82
CA ALA A 183 -0.70 0.61 -4.49
C ALA A 183 -2.09 0.94 -5.08
N THR A 184 -2.49 2.21 -5.04
CA THR A 184 -3.75 2.68 -5.62
C THR A 184 -3.77 2.50 -7.15
N GLU A 185 -2.73 2.91 -7.84
CA GLU A 185 -2.64 2.74 -9.30
C GLU A 185 -2.62 1.26 -9.70
N LEU A 186 -1.90 0.42 -8.95
CA LEU A 186 -1.92 -1.03 -9.15
C LEU A 186 -3.32 -1.61 -8.95
N ALA A 187 -4.01 -1.24 -7.86
CA ALA A 187 -5.35 -1.74 -7.58
C ALA A 187 -6.35 -1.37 -8.68
N ILE A 188 -6.29 -0.14 -9.18
CA ILE A 188 -7.14 0.35 -10.28
C ILE A 188 -6.86 -0.44 -11.57
N ASN A 189 -5.60 -0.49 -12.00
CA ASN A 189 -5.24 -1.06 -13.31
C ASN A 189 -5.33 -2.60 -13.34
N LEU A 190 -5.13 -3.27 -12.20
CA LEU A 190 -5.33 -4.72 -12.06
C LEU A 190 -6.80 -5.11 -11.87
N SER A 191 -7.70 -4.15 -11.68
CA SER A 191 -9.09 -4.38 -11.25
C SER A 191 -9.12 -5.22 -9.97
N ALA A 192 -8.30 -4.83 -8.99
CA ALA A 192 -8.19 -5.56 -7.74
C ALA A 192 -9.53 -5.58 -6.99
N SER A 193 -9.86 -6.71 -6.39
CA SER A 193 -11.09 -6.82 -5.58
C SER A 193 -11.02 -5.96 -4.33
N LYS A 194 -9.83 -5.82 -3.76
CA LYS A 194 -9.59 -4.96 -2.59
C LYS A 194 -8.22 -4.31 -2.65
N LEU A 195 -8.13 -3.09 -2.09
CA LEU A 195 -6.90 -2.40 -1.75
C LEU A 195 -6.81 -2.32 -0.22
N ILE A 196 -5.71 -2.75 0.37
CA ILE A 196 -5.53 -2.77 1.81
C ILE A 196 -4.30 -1.93 2.18
N PHE A 197 -4.50 -0.90 2.99
CA PHE A 197 -3.43 -0.11 3.60
C PHE A 197 -3.16 -0.63 5.01
N ILE A 198 -1.99 -1.24 5.20
CA ILE A 198 -1.51 -1.72 6.49
C ILE A 198 -0.50 -0.72 7.06
N SER A 199 -0.80 -0.18 8.24
CA SER A 199 0.05 0.79 8.93
C SER A 199 0.00 0.56 10.44
N ASP A 200 0.57 1.48 11.22
CA ASP A 200 0.45 1.53 12.68
C ASP A 200 -0.91 2.10 13.14
N VAL A 201 -1.64 2.75 12.24
CA VAL A 201 -2.98 3.28 12.55
C VAL A 201 -4.02 2.21 12.26
N PRO A 202 -4.79 1.75 13.26
CA PRO A 202 -5.71 0.63 13.10
C PRO A 202 -6.97 0.98 12.31
N TYR A 203 -7.44 2.22 12.40
CA TYR A 203 -8.66 2.72 11.77
C TYR A 203 -8.71 4.25 11.84
N ILE A 204 -9.65 4.85 11.13
CA ILE A 204 -9.98 6.27 11.28
C ILE A 204 -10.83 6.43 12.54
N LYS A 205 -10.48 7.39 13.39
CA LYS A 205 -11.21 7.74 14.62
C LYS A 205 -12.08 8.97 14.40
N ASP A 206 -13.23 9.01 15.07
CA ASP A 206 -14.01 10.24 15.17
C ASP A 206 -13.42 11.18 16.25
N LEU A 207 -14.10 12.30 16.51
CA LEU A 207 -13.69 13.28 17.53
C LEU A 207 -13.72 12.71 18.96
N GLU A 208 -14.48 11.65 19.21
CA GLU A 208 -14.59 10.97 20.50
C GLU A 208 -13.57 9.81 20.62
N GLY A 209 -12.74 9.59 19.58
CA GLY A 209 -11.77 8.50 19.53
C GLY A 209 -12.35 7.14 19.15
N LYS A 210 -13.63 7.07 18.79
CA LYS A 210 -14.29 5.83 18.35
C LYS A 210 -13.93 5.49 16.91
N ARG A 211 -13.92 4.19 16.59
CA ARG A 211 -13.69 3.69 15.24
C ARG A 211 -14.82 4.11 14.30
N ILE A 212 -14.44 4.67 13.16
CA ILE A 212 -15.31 4.83 12.00
C ILE A 212 -15.13 3.58 11.15
N SER A 213 -16.11 2.68 11.18
CA SER A 213 -16.03 1.38 10.50
C SER A 213 -16.18 1.50 8.98
N SER A 214 -17.00 2.44 8.49
CA SER A 214 -17.26 2.62 7.05
C SER A 214 -17.21 4.09 6.67
N VAL A 215 -16.60 4.37 5.51
CA VAL A 215 -16.45 5.71 4.94
C VAL A 215 -16.88 5.67 3.47
N ASP A 216 -17.84 6.49 3.10
CA ASP A 216 -18.15 6.86 1.73
C ASP A 216 -17.64 8.28 1.41
N GLU A 217 -17.92 8.79 0.21
CA GLU A 217 -17.47 10.11 -0.22
C GLU A 217 -18.08 11.23 0.66
N ASN A 218 -19.34 11.10 1.09
CA ASN A 218 -20.01 12.08 1.94
C ASN A 218 -19.44 12.08 3.36
N VAL A 219 -19.15 10.90 3.92
CA VAL A 219 -18.49 10.77 5.23
C VAL A 219 -17.09 11.35 5.16
N ALA A 220 -16.30 11.01 4.11
CA ALA A 220 -14.96 11.55 3.93
C ALA A 220 -14.95 13.07 3.90
N LYS A 221 -15.87 13.70 3.14
CA LYS A 221 -16.01 15.16 3.08
C LYS A 221 -16.23 15.76 4.48
N LYS A 222 -17.14 15.18 5.27
CA LYS A 222 -17.40 15.64 6.65
C LYS A 222 -16.18 15.49 7.56
N LEU A 223 -15.37 14.45 7.36
CA LEU A 223 -14.14 14.22 8.13
C LEU A 223 -13.08 15.28 7.80
N PHE A 224 -12.96 15.69 6.54
CA PHE A 224 -12.11 16.81 6.12
C PHE A 224 -12.60 18.15 6.70
N GLU A 225 -13.88 18.47 6.58
CA GLU A 225 -14.48 19.69 7.11
C GLU A 225 -14.28 19.84 8.63
N LYS A 226 -14.28 18.73 9.36
CA LYS A 226 -14.05 18.69 10.82
C LYS A 226 -12.57 18.59 11.22
N ASN A 227 -11.62 18.65 10.28
CA ASN A 227 -10.19 18.48 10.50
C ASN A 227 -9.82 17.18 11.26
N ILE A 228 -10.60 16.11 11.10
CA ILE A 228 -10.32 14.79 11.69
C ILE A 228 -9.21 14.09 10.90
N ILE A 229 -9.16 14.35 9.59
CA ILE A 229 -8.14 13.81 8.69
C ILE A 229 -7.05 14.85 8.52
N SER A 230 -5.80 14.49 8.89
CA SER A 230 -4.63 15.36 8.77
C SER A 230 -3.42 14.59 8.23
N ASP A 231 -2.40 15.29 7.81
CA ASP A 231 -1.07 14.79 7.44
C ASP A 231 -1.09 13.58 6.49
N GLY A 232 -0.42 12.51 6.87
CA GLY A 232 -0.32 11.27 6.08
C GLY A 232 -1.68 10.57 5.86
N MET A 233 -2.69 10.84 6.71
CA MET A 233 -4.04 10.28 6.53
C MET A 233 -4.77 10.95 5.36
N VAL A 234 -4.53 12.24 5.07
CA VAL A 234 -5.08 12.95 3.90
C VAL A 234 -4.74 12.18 2.61
N VAL A 235 -3.45 11.88 2.41
CA VAL A 235 -2.99 11.15 1.22
C VAL A 235 -3.65 9.78 1.12
N LYS A 236 -3.84 9.10 2.24
CA LYS A 236 -4.46 7.77 2.30
C LYS A 236 -5.95 7.81 1.96
N VAL A 237 -6.68 8.79 2.49
CA VAL A 237 -8.10 8.98 2.20
C VAL A 237 -8.30 9.38 0.73
N ASP A 238 -7.51 10.32 0.20
CA ASP A 238 -7.57 10.72 -1.21
C ASP A 238 -7.31 9.53 -2.15
N ASN A 239 -6.30 8.72 -1.86
CA ASN A 239 -6.03 7.50 -2.61
C ASN A 239 -7.17 6.48 -2.50
N SER A 240 -7.80 6.35 -1.33
CA SER A 240 -8.96 5.46 -1.12
C SER A 240 -10.15 5.90 -1.96
N LEU A 241 -10.51 7.19 -1.92
CA LEU A 241 -11.59 7.74 -2.73
C LEU A 241 -11.29 7.63 -4.23
N LYS A 242 -10.06 7.89 -4.65
CA LYS A 242 -9.62 7.70 -6.04
C LYS A 242 -9.80 6.26 -6.49
N ALA A 243 -9.37 5.28 -5.70
CA ALA A 243 -9.52 3.87 -6.00
C ALA A 243 -10.99 3.47 -6.13
N LEU A 244 -11.84 3.93 -5.19
CA LEU A 244 -13.27 3.66 -5.17
C LEU A 244 -13.97 4.22 -6.41
N ASN A 245 -13.64 5.46 -6.79
CA ASN A 245 -14.20 6.12 -7.98
C ASN A 245 -13.74 5.50 -9.29
N LYS A 246 -12.59 4.79 -9.26
CA LYS A 246 -12.05 4.05 -10.41
C LYS A 246 -12.40 2.56 -10.43
N GLY A 247 -13.34 2.12 -9.55
CA GLY A 247 -13.94 0.78 -9.62
C GLY A 247 -13.35 -0.27 -8.69
N VAL A 248 -12.41 0.06 -7.82
CA VAL A 248 -12.00 -0.83 -6.73
C VAL A 248 -13.17 -0.90 -5.73
N GLN A 249 -13.67 -2.10 -5.44
CA GLN A 249 -14.92 -2.24 -4.69
C GLN A 249 -14.81 -1.83 -3.23
N LYS A 250 -13.73 -2.20 -2.56
CA LYS A 250 -13.49 -1.90 -1.14
C LYS A 250 -12.03 -1.56 -0.90
N ILE A 251 -11.80 -0.55 -0.10
CA ILE A 251 -10.47 -0.17 0.36
C ILE A 251 -10.45 -0.22 1.88
N HIS A 252 -9.47 -0.89 2.45
CA HIS A 252 -9.36 -1.11 3.89
C HIS A 252 -8.15 -0.39 4.47
N ILE A 253 -8.31 0.18 5.67
CA ILE A 253 -7.22 0.70 6.49
C ILE A 253 -7.20 -0.12 7.77
N ILE A 254 -6.08 -0.82 8.04
CA ILE A 254 -5.89 -1.68 9.20
C ILE A 254 -4.51 -1.50 9.83
N SER A 255 -4.35 -1.98 11.07
CA SER A 255 -3.04 -2.03 11.71
C SER A 255 -2.34 -3.36 11.47
N GLY A 256 -1.04 -3.29 11.09
CA GLY A 256 -0.17 -4.46 11.07
C GLY A 256 0.46 -4.79 12.44
N GLU A 257 0.18 -4.00 13.48
CA GLU A 257 0.60 -4.28 14.85
C GLU A 257 -0.36 -5.27 15.56
N ILE A 258 -1.53 -5.50 14.99
CA ILE A 258 -2.53 -6.42 15.52
C ILE A 258 -2.37 -7.76 14.82
N LYS A 259 -2.19 -8.82 15.58
CA LYS A 259 -2.08 -10.20 15.06
C LYS A 259 -3.36 -10.61 14.35
N ASN A 260 -3.24 -11.32 13.24
CA ASN A 260 -4.36 -11.78 12.40
C ASN A 260 -5.25 -10.64 11.88
N SER A 261 -4.71 -9.43 11.77
CA SER A 261 -5.50 -8.25 11.41
C SER A 261 -6.08 -8.35 10.00
N LEU A 262 -5.29 -8.87 9.05
CA LEU A 262 -5.72 -9.02 7.67
C LEU A 262 -6.81 -10.10 7.53
N ILE A 263 -6.66 -11.22 8.22
CA ILE A 263 -7.67 -12.29 8.25
C ILE A 263 -8.96 -11.78 8.88
N THR A 264 -8.87 -11.15 10.06
CA THR A 264 -10.06 -10.65 10.77
C THR A 264 -10.81 -9.62 9.93
N GLU A 265 -10.08 -8.71 9.26
CA GLU A 265 -10.70 -7.68 8.41
C GLU A 265 -11.40 -8.27 7.18
N LEU A 266 -10.82 -9.30 6.56
CA LEU A 266 -11.31 -9.82 5.29
C LEU A 266 -12.32 -10.96 5.41
N GLU A 267 -12.33 -11.68 6.54
CA GLU A 267 -13.13 -12.89 6.73
C GLU A 267 -14.23 -12.73 7.80
N THR A 268 -14.39 -11.53 8.38
CA THR A 268 -15.48 -11.25 9.33
C THR A 268 -16.38 -10.10 8.85
N GLU A 269 -17.61 -10.10 9.31
CA GLU A 269 -18.61 -9.09 8.94
C GLU A 269 -18.25 -7.71 9.49
N GLU A 270 -17.81 -7.64 10.74
CA GLU A 270 -17.53 -6.37 11.42
C GLU A 270 -16.16 -5.79 11.08
N GLY A 271 -15.21 -6.63 10.68
CA GLY A 271 -13.80 -6.23 10.52
C GLY A 271 -13.21 -5.56 11.76
N ILE A 272 -12.00 -5.05 11.67
CA ILE A 272 -11.33 -4.32 12.75
C ILE A 272 -10.84 -2.93 12.33
N GLY A 273 -10.84 -2.66 11.03
CA GLY A 273 -10.32 -1.45 10.43
C GLY A 273 -11.39 -0.42 10.05
N THR A 274 -11.07 0.40 9.07
CA THR A 274 -12.01 1.28 8.36
C THR A 274 -12.10 0.83 6.92
N VAL A 275 -13.31 0.61 6.41
CA VAL A 275 -13.55 0.28 4.99
C VAL A 275 -14.09 1.50 4.25
N PHE A 276 -13.53 1.79 3.07
CA PHE A 276 -14.09 2.71 2.10
C PHE A 276 -14.90 1.89 1.09
N GLN A 277 -16.17 2.26 0.90
CA GLN A 277 -17.09 1.62 -0.03
C GLN A 277 -18.15 2.61 -0.50
N LYS A 278 -18.76 2.34 -1.66
CA LYS A 278 -19.89 3.16 -2.13
C LYS A 278 -21.10 2.90 -1.25
N ASN A 279 -21.94 3.92 -1.07
CA ASN A 279 -23.24 3.73 -0.43
C ASN A 279 -24.10 2.79 -1.29
N GLU A 280 -24.65 1.74 -0.69
CA GLU A 280 -25.57 0.81 -1.37
C GLU A 280 -26.94 1.42 -1.72
N LEU A 281 -27.17 2.70 -1.38
CA LEU A 281 -28.46 3.39 -1.54
C LEU A 281 -28.56 4.26 -2.82
N GLU A 282 -27.60 4.20 -3.72
CA GLU A 282 -27.61 4.95 -5.01
C GLU A 282 -27.93 4.04 -6.22
N TYR A 283 -28.86 3.06 -6.06
CA TYR A 283 -29.43 2.31 -7.17
C TYR A 283 -30.95 2.40 -7.19
#